data_66508cda45ade346f0e5383ceffdf210
#
_entry.id   66508cda45ade346f0e5383ceffdf210
#
_cell.length_a   1.000
_cell.length_b   1.000
_cell.length_c   1.000
_cell.angle_alpha   90.00
_cell.angle_beta   90.00
_cell.angle_gamma   90.00
#
_symmetry.space_group_name_H-M   'P 1'
#
loop_
_entity.id
_entity.type
_entity.pdbx_description
1 polymer ?
#
loop_
_entity_poly.entity_id
_entity_poly.type
_entity_poly.pdbx_seq_one_letter_code
_entity_poly.pdbx_strand_id
1 'polypeptide(L)'
;AFWTSRLFMLMSMDLSDVVFSKERVETFIRPDEETEKNMVSLEEALEVTDKKSLRSFILNVIRGDYKNSLSSIALALNSEDTETAHYAASILQDVLSDFRVGVQEKYRTLDEDEEHIAENCVNLLEYMNPVVEQKVLTDLEQRSMAERMDEVLQKAWTADRQKISSSVYEKVCQRLLETEDYENCRKWCARAREQYPEALSSYTCQLKLFFSCGDQENFFRV
;
A
#
# COMPACT_ATOMS: atom_id res chain seq x y z
N ALA A 1 -13.31 28.89 -24.87
CA ALA A 1 -12.13 28.96 -23.99
C ALA A 1 -12.47 29.39 -22.56
N PHE A 2 -13.56 30.16 -22.33
CA PHE A 2 -13.95 30.65 -20.99
C PHE A 2 -14.75 29.63 -20.15
N TRP A 3 -15.37 28.66 -20.77
CA TRP A 3 -16.21 27.67 -20.09
C TRP A 3 -15.43 26.53 -19.47
N THR A 4 -14.35 26.12 -20.10
CA THR A 4 -13.50 25.04 -19.62
C THR A 4 -12.73 25.43 -18.35
N SER A 5 -12.35 26.71 -18.22
CA SER A 5 -11.63 27.22 -17.05
C SER A 5 -12.50 27.24 -15.77
N ARG A 6 -13.82 27.42 -15.94
CA ARG A 6 -14.76 27.47 -14.81
C ARG A 6 -15.16 26.06 -14.31
N LEU A 7 -15.16 25.07 -15.21
CA LEU A 7 -15.37 23.68 -14.85
C LEU A 7 -14.15 23.10 -14.11
N PHE A 8 -12.94 23.52 -14.52
CA PHE A 8 -11.69 23.17 -13.86
C PHE A 8 -11.59 23.77 -12.46
N MET A 9 -12.10 24.99 -12.27
CA MET A 9 -12.12 25.64 -10.95
C MET A 9 -13.16 25.02 -10.02
N LEU A 10 -14.24 24.42 -10.54
CA LEU A 10 -15.21 23.62 -9.78
C LEU A 10 -14.69 22.21 -9.44
N MET A 11 -13.78 21.66 -10.26
CA MET A 11 -13.11 20.39 -9.98
C MET A 11 -11.86 20.55 -9.12
N SER A 12 -11.31 21.77 -8.98
CA SER A 12 -10.25 22.09 -8.00
C SER A 12 -10.81 22.39 -6.61
N MET A 13 -12.13 22.40 -6.45
CA MET A 13 -12.73 22.33 -5.12
C MET A 13 -12.45 20.96 -4.54
N ASP A 14 -11.43 20.96 -3.72
CA ASP A 14 -11.05 20.00 -2.71
C ASP A 14 -11.50 18.56 -2.99
N LEU A 15 -10.73 17.85 -3.82
CA LEU A 15 -10.95 16.44 -4.05
C LEU A 15 -10.84 15.60 -2.77
N SER A 16 -10.35 16.18 -1.66
CA SER A 16 -10.50 15.60 -0.33
C SER A 16 -11.98 15.46 0.07
N ASP A 17 -12.85 16.39 -0.36
CA ASP A 17 -14.30 16.29 -0.12
C ASP A 17 -15.05 15.43 -1.15
N VAL A 18 -14.50 15.26 -2.35
CA VAL A 18 -15.09 14.40 -3.39
C VAL A 18 -14.53 12.97 -3.32
N VAL A 19 -13.27 12.86 -2.92
CA VAL A 19 -12.57 11.58 -2.91
C VAL A 19 -13.14 10.67 -1.84
N PHE A 20 -13.57 11.18 -0.73
CA PHE A 20 -14.15 10.33 0.30
C PHE A 20 -14.80 11.23 1.37
N SER A 21 -16.09 11.36 1.34
CA SER A 21 -16.71 11.23 2.63
C SER A 21 -16.32 9.82 3.10
N LYS A 22 -15.37 9.74 3.99
CA LYS A 22 -14.93 8.53 4.69
C LYS A 22 -16.14 7.65 5.06
N GLU A 23 -17.25 8.26 5.36
CA GLU A 23 -18.54 7.64 5.69
C GLU A 23 -19.22 6.85 4.57
N ARG A 24 -18.97 7.11 3.29
CA ARG A 24 -19.60 6.34 2.19
C ARG A 24 -18.80 5.11 1.75
N VAL A 25 -17.51 5.09 1.98
CA VAL A 25 -16.66 3.91 1.68
C VAL A 25 -16.68 2.93 2.83
N GLU A 26 -16.81 3.40 4.06
CA GLU A 26 -16.96 2.57 5.27
C GLU A 26 -18.21 1.68 5.22
N THR A 27 -19.23 2.04 4.41
CA THR A 27 -20.46 1.23 4.29
C THR A 27 -20.31 0.01 3.36
N PHE A 28 -19.26 -0.08 2.55
CA PHE A 28 -19.06 -1.17 1.59
C PHE A 28 -17.87 -2.08 1.85
N ILE A 29 -16.91 -1.64 2.65
CA ILE A 29 -15.83 -2.49 3.14
C ILE A 29 -16.22 -2.83 4.57
N ARG A 30 -16.56 -4.10 4.84
CA ARG A 30 -16.61 -4.56 6.24
C ARG A 30 -15.23 -4.30 6.81
N PRO A 31 -15.09 -3.37 7.78
CA PRO A 31 -13.81 -3.15 8.42
C PRO A 31 -13.40 -4.46 9.05
N ASP A 32 -12.13 -4.79 8.99
CA ASP A 32 -11.59 -5.80 9.87
C ASP A 32 -11.62 -5.21 11.29
N GLU A 33 -12.69 -5.55 12.02
CA GLU A 33 -12.97 -4.99 13.34
C GLU A 33 -11.79 -5.18 14.33
N GLU A 34 -10.94 -6.18 14.13
CA GLU A 34 -9.74 -6.38 14.94
C GLU A 34 -8.65 -5.37 14.59
N THR A 35 -8.45 -5.05 13.31
CA THR A 35 -7.43 -4.09 12.87
C THR A 35 -7.80 -2.66 13.25
N GLU A 36 -9.07 -2.25 13.05
CA GLU A 36 -9.57 -0.96 13.52
C GLU A 36 -9.52 -0.81 15.04
N LYS A 37 -9.93 -1.85 15.78
CA LYS A 37 -9.90 -1.85 17.23
C LYS A 37 -8.48 -1.74 17.79
N ASN A 38 -7.51 -2.33 17.11
CA ASN A 38 -6.11 -2.22 17.48
C ASN A 38 -5.51 -0.85 17.14
N MET A 39 -5.90 -0.22 16.05
CA MET A 39 -5.46 1.14 15.68
C MET A 39 -6.02 2.20 16.63
N VAL A 40 -7.33 2.19 16.87
CA VAL A 40 -7.97 3.11 17.83
C VAL A 40 -7.40 2.91 19.24
N SER A 41 -7.19 1.67 19.66
CA SER A 41 -6.58 1.37 20.96
C SER A 41 -5.15 1.88 21.10
N LEU A 42 -4.37 1.94 20.01
CA LEU A 42 -3.00 2.45 20.09
C LEU A 42 -2.97 3.99 20.16
N GLU A 43 -3.79 4.69 19.39
CA GLU A 43 -3.92 6.14 19.47
C GLU A 43 -4.42 6.58 20.84
N GLU A 44 -5.45 5.95 21.38
CA GLU A 44 -5.94 6.20 22.74
C GLU A 44 -4.92 5.83 23.82
N ALA A 45 -4.17 4.74 23.64
CA ALA A 45 -3.13 4.33 24.59
C ALA A 45 -1.94 5.30 24.61
N LEU A 46 -1.59 5.90 23.47
CA LEU A 46 -0.55 6.94 23.38
C LEU A 46 -0.92 8.22 24.15
N GLU A 47 -2.22 8.55 24.23
CA GLU A 47 -2.69 9.76 24.93
C GLU A 47 -2.86 9.57 26.46
N VAL A 48 -3.15 8.36 26.94
CA VAL A 48 -3.67 8.13 28.30
C VAL A 48 -2.79 7.24 29.17
N THR A 49 -1.78 6.53 28.61
CA THR A 49 -1.21 5.37 29.25
C THR A 49 0.16 5.62 29.91
N ASP A 50 0.32 5.09 31.14
CA ASP A 50 1.61 4.93 31.82
C ASP A 50 2.66 4.18 30.98
N LYS A 51 3.92 4.64 31.02
CA LYS A 51 5.06 4.16 30.22
C LYS A 51 5.20 2.63 30.15
N LYS A 52 4.93 1.91 31.26
CA LYS A 52 5.02 0.45 31.29
C LYS A 52 3.92 -0.22 30.50
N SER A 53 2.72 0.33 30.54
CA SER A 53 1.55 -0.18 29.85
C SER A 53 1.68 0.04 28.35
N LEU A 54 2.18 1.22 27.92
CA LEU A 54 2.46 1.52 26.50
C LEU A 54 3.50 0.56 25.92
N ARG A 55 4.60 0.32 26.64
CA ARG A 55 5.64 -0.64 26.23
C ARG A 55 5.09 -2.05 26.09
N SER A 56 4.28 -2.49 27.05
CA SER A 56 3.63 -3.82 27.01
C SER A 56 2.63 -3.92 25.87
N PHE A 57 1.92 -2.82 25.56
CA PHE A 57 0.97 -2.74 24.46
C PHE A 57 1.68 -2.82 23.10
N ILE A 58 2.74 -2.04 22.87
CA ILE A 58 3.56 -2.10 21.65
C ILE A 58 4.09 -3.53 21.44
N LEU A 59 4.57 -4.19 22.49
CA LEU A 59 5.02 -5.59 22.41
C LEU A 59 3.91 -6.57 22.03
N ASN A 60 2.69 -6.34 22.51
CA ASN A 60 1.55 -7.20 22.20
C ASN A 60 1.07 -6.99 20.76
N VAL A 61 1.04 -5.76 20.29
CA VAL A 61 0.72 -5.41 18.88
C VAL A 61 1.71 -6.09 17.93
N ILE A 62 3.01 -6.06 18.25
CA ILE A 62 4.06 -6.70 17.45
C ILE A 62 3.93 -8.23 17.44
N ARG A 63 3.56 -8.83 18.56
CA ARG A 63 3.36 -10.29 18.65
C ARG A 63 2.12 -10.77 17.90
N GLY A 64 1.14 -9.88 17.68
CA GLY A 64 -0.07 -10.17 16.94
C GLY A 64 0.18 -10.08 15.43
N ASP A 65 -0.09 -8.93 14.84
CA ASP A 65 0.08 -8.69 13.40
C ASP A 65 0.87 -7.40 13.15
N TYR A 66 2.20 -7.51 13.26
CA TYR A 66 3.08 -6.37 13.09
C TYR A 66 3.00 -5.76 11.68
N LYS A 67 2.66 -6.55 10.66
CA LYS A 67 2.60 -6.09 9.28
C LYS A 67 1.53 -5.02 9.07
N ASN A 68 0.44 -5.08 9.84
CA ASN A 68 -0.64 -4.10 9.78
C ASN A 68 -0.49 -2.98 10.85
N SER A 69 0.49 -3.10 11.75
CA SER A 69 0.65 -2.19 12.88
C SER A 69 1.88 -1.27 12.79
N LEU A 70 2.64 -1.33 11.69
CA LEU A 70 3.88 -0.56 11.55
C LEU A 70 3.65 0.95 11.54
N SER A 71 2.57 1.42 10.91
CA SER A 71 2.20 2.84 10.91
C SER A 71 1.91 3.34 12.34
N SER A 72 1.26 2.52 13.15
CA SER A 72 0.99 2.83 14.56
C SER A 72 2.26 2.86 15.41
N ILE A 73 3.22 1.95 15.14
CA ILE A 73 4.54 1.98 15.79
C ILE A 73 5.30 3.23 15.36
N ALA A 74 5.21 3.62 14.07
CA ALA A 74 5.84 4.84 13.57
C ALA A 74 5.26 6.11 14.21
N LEU A 75 3.97 6.15 14.55
CA LEU A 75 3.38 7.26 15.32
C LEU A 75 4.01 7.38 16.72
N ALA A 76 4.36 6.26 17.38
CA ALA A 76 5.01 6.27 18.68
C ALA A 76 6.44 6.90 18.66
N LEU A 77 7.06 7.04 17.47
CA LEU A 77 8.32 7.79 17.33
C LEU A 77 8.17 9.28 17.67
N ASN A 78 6.97 9.82 17.53
CA ASN A 78 6.66 11.22 17.82
C ASN A 78 6.23 11.45 19.28
N SER A 79 6.32 10.43 20.15
CA SER A 79 6.00 10.54 21.56
C SER A 79 6.88 11.58 22.25
N GLU A 80 6.29 12.42 23.10
CA GLU A 80 7.04 13.35 23.97
C GLU A 80 7.95 12.62 24.98
N ASP A 81 7.62 11.36 25.27
CA ASP A 81 8.43 10.50 26.10
C ASP A 81 9.58 9.88 25.30
N THR A 82 10.80 10.35 25.57
CA THR A 82 12.03 9.92 24.90
C THR A 82 12.27 8.40 25.00
N GLU A 83 11.88 7.76 26.09
CA GLU A 83 12.06 6.31 26.30
C GLU A 83 11.11 5.54 25.37
N THR A 84 9.86 5.98 25.27
CA THR A 84 8.85 5.42 24.34
C THR A 84 9.29 5.58 22.89
N ALA A 85 9.69 6.78 22.49
CA ALA A 85 10.18 7.06 21.13
C ALA A 85 11.39 6.20 20.76
N HIS A 86 12.37 6.08 21.67
CA HIS A 86 13.56 5.24 21.46
C HIS A 86 13.21 3.76 21.32
N TYR A 87 12.27 3.28 22.16
CA TYR A 87 11.81 1.90 22.09
C TYR A 87 11.05 1.58 20.80
N ALA A 88 10.15 2.48 20.37
CA ALA A 88 9.44 2.36 19.11
C ALA A 88 10.42 2.34 17.91
N ALA A 89 11.46 3.19 17.94
CA ALA A 89 12.50 3.23 16.92
C ALA A 89 13.24 1.90 16.81
N SER A 90 13.64 1.33 17.94
CA SER A 90 14.36 0.03 17.97
C SER A 90 13.50 -1.08 17.36
N ILE A 91 12.23 -1.16 17.76
CA ILE A 91 11.31 -2.17 17.25
C ILE A 91 11.06 -2.00 15.74
N LEU A 92 10.79 -0.76 15.30
CA LEU A 92 10.55 -0.50 13.89
C LEU A 92 11.76 -0.89 13.05
N GLN A 93 12.97 -0.58 13.54
CA GLN A 93 14.22 -0.96 12.89
C GLN A 93 14.37 -2.47 12.78
N ASP A 94 14.10 -3.23 13.83
CA ASP A 94 14.20 -4.69 13.84
C ASP A 94 13.21 -5.30 12.85
N VAL A 95 11.94 -4.88 12.89
CA VAL A 95 10.89 -5.39 11.99
C VAL A 95 11.19 -5.07 10.53
N LEU A 96 11.65 -3.85 10.24
CA LEU A 96 12.01 -3.48 8.86
C LEU A 96 13.28 -4.21 8.39
N SER A 97 14.22 -4.52 9.29
CA SER A 97 15.38 -5.36 8.98
C SER A 97 14.95 -6.76 8.58
N ASP A 98 14.10 -7.40 9.36
CA ASP A 98 13.56 -8.74 9.07
C ASP A 98 12.77 -8.76 7.77
N PHE A 99 11.98 -7.71 7.53
CA PHE A 99 11.26 -7.55 6.26
C PHE A 99 12.20 -7.50 5.06
N ARG A 100 13.28 -6.68 5.11
CA ARG A 100 14.27 -6.57 4.03
C ARG A 100 14.95 -7.90 3.74
N VAL A 101 15.35 -8.62 4.80
CA VAL A 101 15.95 -9.96 4.68
C VAL A 101 14.95 -10.92 4.03
N GLY A 102 13.70 -10.94 4.51
CA GLY A 102 12.67 -11.81 3.96
C GLY A 102 12.34 -11.53 2.49
N VAL A 103 12.31 -10.25 2.08
CA VAL A 103 12.15 -9.87 0.67
C VAL A 103 13.32 -10.38 -0.16
N GLN A 104 14.55 -10.20 0.32
CA GLN A 104 15.75 -10.62 -0.41
C GLN A 104 15.83 -12.13 -0.57
N GLU A 105 15.54 -12.88 0.48
CA GLU A 105 15.53 -14.35 0.45
C GLU A 105 14.49 -14.88 -0.53
N LYS A 106 13.25 -14.40 -0.42
CA LYS A 106 12.15 -14.81 -1.31
C LYS A 106 12.44 -14.43 -2.77
N TYR A 107 13.00 -13.24 -3.01
CA TYR A 107 13.36 -12.82 -4.36
C TYR A 107 14.46 -13.70 -4.96
N ARG A 108 15.47 -14.06 -4.16
CA ARG A 108 16.57 -14.92 -4.62
C ARG A 108 16.11 -16.33 -5.01
N THR A 109 15.11 -16.87 -4.31
CA THR A 109 14.60 -18.22 -4.53
C THR A 109 13.47 -18.29 -5.58
N LEU A 110 13.06 -17.17 -6.19
CA LEU A 110 11.96 -17.15 -7.17
C LEU A 110 12.20 -18.09 -8.36
N ASP A 111 13.43 -18.23 -8.81
CA ASP A 111 13.80 -19.02 -9.99
C ASP A 111 14.21 -20.46 -9.66
N GLU A 112 14.22 -20.85 -8.38
CA GLU A 112 14.61 -22.19 -7.95
C GLU A 112 13.53 -23.26 -8.25
N ASP A 113 12.27 -22.83 -8.35
CA ASP A 113 11.11 -23.67 -8.63
C ASP A 113 10.42 -23.19 -9.92
N GLU A 114 10.87 -23.70 -11.06
CA GLU A 114 10.39 -23.30 -12.38
C GLU A 114 8.89 -23.58 -12.58
N GLU A 115 8.34 -24.59 -11.93
CA GLU A 115 6.93 -24.97 -12.05
C GLU A 115 5.98 -23.97 -11.34
N HIS A 116 6.46 -23.33 -10.27
CA HIS A 116 5.65 -22.45 -9.42
C HIS A 116 6.12 -20.99 -9.43
N ILE A 117 6.90 -20.56 -10.43
CA ILE A 117 7.42 -19.17 -10.50
C ILE A 117 6.31 -18.13 -10.33
N ALA A 118 5.18 -18.26 -11.04
CA ALA A 118 4.10 -17.30 -10.98
C ALA A 118 3.48 -17.20 -9.59
N GLU A 119 3.25 -18.34 -8.92
CA GLU A 119 2.72 -18.40 -7.57
C GLU A 119 3.70 -17.82 -6.55
N ASN A 120 4.98 -18.15 -6.67
CA ASN A 120 6.03 -17.62 -5.81
C ASN A 120 6.18 -16.08 -5.95
N CYS A 121 6.05 -15.57 -7.18
CA CYS A 121 6.03 -14.12 -7.43
C CYS A 121 4.80 -13.46 -6.78
N VAL A 122 3.60 -14.03 -6.94
CA VAL A 122 2.38 -13.52 -6.29
C VAL A 122 2.53 -13.53 -4.77
N ASN A 123 3.04 -14.62 -4.19
CA ASN A 123 3.30 -14.73 -2.75
C ASN A 123 4.30 -13.67 -2.26
N LEU A 124 5.33 -13.36 -3.06
CA LEU A 124 6.27 -12.28 -2.72
C LEU A 124 5.60 -10.91 -2.77
N LEU A 125 4.76 -10.63 -3.77
CA LEU A 125 4.00 -9.38 -3.86
C LEU A 125 3.04 -9.21 -2.67
N GLU A 126 2.35 -10.27 -2.28
CA GLU A 126 1.48 -10.28 -1.09
C GLU A 126 2.26 -10.13 0.22
N TYR A 127 3.49 -10.61 0.29
CA TYR A 127 4.39 -10.39 1.42
C TYR A 127 4.87 -8.94 1.51
N MET A 128 5.18 -8.30 0.36
CA MET A 128 5.72 -6.94 0.31
C MET A 128 4.66 -5.88 0.57
N ASN A 129 3.46 -6.04 -0.02
CA ASN A 129 2.46 -4.98 -0.06
C ASN A 129 2.06 -4.43 1.32
N PRO A 130 1.78 -5.24 2.37
CA PRO A 130 1.34 -4.71 3.66
C PRO A 130 2.34 -3.76 4.34
N VAL A 131 3.63 -3.95 4.10
CA VAL A 131 4.69 -3.08 4.67
C VAL A 131 4.86 -1.82 3.83
N VAL A 132 4.92 -1.97 2.49
CA VAL A 132 5.08 -0.84 1.57
C VAL A 132 3.89 0.11 1.63
N GLU A 133 2.69 -0.42 1.80
CA GLU A 133 1.44 0.34 1.93
C GLU A 133 1.42 1.30 3.13
N GLN A 134 2.02 0.90 4.23
CA GLN A 134 2.03 1.70 5.46
C GLN A 134 3.01 2.89 5.43
N LYS A 135 3.81 3.04 4.37
CA LYS A 135 4.72 4.18 4.14
C LYS A 135 5.70 4.43 5.30
N VAL A 136 6.14 3.37 5.95
CA VAL A 136 7.12 3.42 7.05
C VAL A 136 8.58 3.32 6.58
N LEU A 137 8.78 3.08 5.29
CA LEU A 137 10.09 3.08 4.63
C LEU A 137 10.48 4.52 4.24
N THR A 138 11.77 4.75 4.03
CA THR A 138 12.24 6.01 3.45
C THR A 138 11.76 6.16 2.00
N ASP A 139 11.66 7.38 1.47
CA ASP A 139 11.21 7.61 0.08
C ASP A 139 12.03 6.83 -0.94
N LEU A 140 13.34 6.72 -0.72
CA LEU A 140 14.22 5.94 -1.59
C LEU A 140 13.92 4.45 -1.53
N GLU A 141 13.70 3.91 -0.33
CA GLU A 141 13.33 2.52 -0.16
C GLU A 141 11.94 2.22 -0.69
N GLN A 142 11.00 3.17 -0.51
CA GLN A 142 9.64 3.06 -1.05
C GLN A 142 9.67 2.90 -2.58
N ARG A 143 10.46 3.73 -3.27
CA ARG A 143 10.68 3.62 -4.72
C ARG A 143 11.33 2.30 -5.10
N SER A 144 12.41 1.93 -4.42
CA SER A 144 13.10 0.65 -4.69
C SER A 144 12.19 -0.57 -4.49
N MET A 145 11.30 -0.54 -3.50
CA MET A 145 10.33 -1.62 -3.29
C MET A 145 9.25 -1.63 -4.38
N ALA A 146 8.76 -0.47 -4.82
CA ALA A 146 7.79 -0.39 -5.92
C ALA A 146 8.39 -0.89 -7.25
N GLU A 147 9.63 -0.50 -7.57
CA GLU A 147 10.38 -1.01 -8.73
C GLU A 147 10.53 -2.54 -8.67
N ARG A 148 10.88 -3.07 -7.51
CA ARG A 148 10.97 -4.53 -7.31
C ARG A 148 9.62 -5.23 -7.46
N MET A 149 8.53 -4.59 -7.00
CA MET A 149 7.18 -5.13 -7.22
C MET A 149 6.82 -5.14 -8.70
N ASP A 150 7.21 -4.13 -9.50
CA ASP A 150 7.06 -4.15 -10.96
C ASP A 150 7.81 -5.31 -11.60
N GLU A 151 9.09 -5.51 -11.24
CA GLU A 151 9.92 -6.61 -11.75
C GLU A 151 9.32 -7.98 -11.43
N VAL A 152 8.87 -8.18 -10.18
CA VAL A 152 8.26 -9.43 -9.72
C VAL A 152 6.93 -9.69 -10.43
N LEU A 153 6.10 -8.66 -10.61
CA LEU A 153 4.84 -8.78 -11.36
C LEU A 153 5.10 -9.09 -12.83
N GLN A 154 6.14 -8.50 -13.44
CA GLN A 154 6.54 -8.81 -14.81
C GLN A 154 6.98 -10.27 -14.94
N LYS A 155 7.70 -10.81 -13.96
CA LYS A 155 8.09 -12.23 -13.89
C LYS A 155 6.87 -13.14 -13.81
N ALA A 156 5.95 -12.84 -12.89
CA ALA A 156 4.68 -13.57 -12.74
C ALA A 156 3.88 -13.58 -14.05
N TRP A 157 3.77 -12.41 -14.69
CA TRP A 157 3.01 -12.24 -15.94
C TRP A 157 3.61 -13.04 -17.10
N THR A 158 4.94 -13.14 -17.15
CA THR A 158 5.64 -13.90 -18.18
C THR A 158 5.52 -15.40 -17.97
N ALA A 159 5.54 -15.86 -16.71
CA ALA A 159 5.43 -17.27 -16.34
C ALA A 159 3.98 -17.78 -16.51
N ASP A 160 3.03 -17.16 -15.84
CA ASP A 160 1.60 -17.48 -15.97
C ASP A 160 0.72 -16.31 -15.52
N ARG A 161 0.22 -15.52 -16.47
CA ARG A 161 -0.66 -14.39 -16.18
C ARG A 161 -1.98 -14.78 -15.51
N GLN A 162 -2.44 -16.03 -15.65
CA GLN A 162 -3.71 -16.48 -15.06
C GLN A 162 -3.63 -16.61 -13.54
N LYS A 163 -2.44 -16.73 -12.98
CA LYS A 163 -2.22 -16.77 -11.53
C LYS A 163 -2.29 -15.39 -10.86
N ILE A 164 -2.27 -14.31 -11.64
CA ILE A 164 -2.31 -12.94 -11.13
C ILE A 164 -3.75 -12.49 -11.02
N SER A 165 -4.24 -12.26 -9.81
CA SER A 165 -5.60 -11.75 -9.58
C SER A 165 -5.70 -10.24 -9.84
N SER A 166 -6.94 -9.72 -10.03
CA SER A 166 -7.20 -8.29 -10.17
C SER A 166 -6.71 -7.48 -8.96
N SER A 167 -6.77 -8.06 -7.76
CA SER A 167 -6.26 -7.45 -6.52
C SER A 167 -4.74 -7.27 -6.52
N VAL A 168 -3.98 -8.22 -7.08
CA VAL A 168 -2.51 -8.09 -7.19
C VAL A 168 -2.14 -6.95 -8.12
N TYR A 169 -2.82 -6.83 -9.28
CA TYR A 169 -2.63 -5.69 -10.17
C TYR A 169 -2.93 -4.36 -9.46
N GLU A 170 -4.04 -4.29 -8.73
CA GLU A 170 -4.43 -3.10 -7.99
C GLU A 170 -3.36 -2.67 -6.98
N LYS A 171 -2.86 -3.62 -6.17
CA LYS A 171 -1.81 -3.37 -5.17
C LYS A 171 -0.54 -2.80 -5.82
N VAL A 172 -0.05 -3.43 -6.89
CA VAL A 172 1.16 -2.97 -7.57
C VAL A 172 0.93 -1.60 -8.24
N CYS A 173 -0.19 -1.42 -8.96
CA CYS A 173 -0.52 -0.11 -9.55
C CYS A 173 -0.57 1.00 -8.50
N GLN A 174 -1.15 0.72 -7.32
CA GLN A 174 -1.21 1.69 -6.23
C GLN A 174 0.19 2.08 -5.73
N ARG A 175 1.11 1.11 -5.56
CA ARG A 175 2.50 1.40 -5.13
C ARG A 175 3.26 2.21 -6.19
N LEU A 176 3.09 1.89 -7.47
CA LEU A 176 3.69 2.64 -8.58
C LEU A 176 3.15 4.08 -8.67
N LEU A 177 1.85 4.28 -8.44
CA LEU A 177 1.25 5.62 -8.38
C LEU A 177 1.84 6.44 -7.23
N GLU A 178 2.03 5.85 -6.05
CA GLU A 178 2.59 6.52 -4.87
C GLU A 178 4.05 6.93 -5.05
N THR A 179 4.77 6.26 -5.93
CA THR A 179 6.17 6.57 -6.27
C THR A 179 6.31 7.34 -7.59
N GLU A 180 5.18 7.76 -8.20
CA GLU A 180 5.11 8.53 -9.44
C GLU A 180 5.66 7.78 -10.67
N ASP A 181 5.73 6.45 -10.62
CA ASP A 181 6.06 5.62 -11.79
C ASP A 181 4.82 5.39 -12.66
N TYR A 182 4.42 6.45 -13.35
CA TYR A 182 3.21 6.45 -14.18
C TYR A 182 3.34 5.57 -15.43
N GLU A 183 4.56 5.34 -15.92
CA GLU A 183 4.79 4.51 -17.10
C GLU A 183 4.49 3.05 -16.83
N ASN A 184 5.10 2.48 -15.78
CA ASN A 184 4.84 1.11 -15.38
C ASN A 184 3.41 0.93 -14.85
N CYS A 185 2.87 1.92 -14.12
CA CYS A 185 1.47 1.90 -13.71
C CYS A 185 0.52 1.80 -14.91
N ARG A 186 0.75 2.59 -15.99
CA ARG A 186 -0.06 2.54 -17.22
C ARG A 186 -0.02 1.17 -17.89
N LYS A 187 1.16 0.56 -17.96
CA LYS A 187 1.36 -0.80 -18.46
C LYS A 187 0.47 -1.81 -17.72
N TRP A 188 0.50 -1.77 -16.40
CA TRP A 188 -0.25 -2.72 -15.57
C TRP A 188 -1.75 -2.45 -15.55
N CYS A 189 -2.17 -1.19 -15.54
CA CYS A 189 -3.58 -0.82 -15.69
C CYS A 189 -4.17 -1.37 -17.00
N ALA A 190 -3.44 -1.28 -18.11
CA ALA A 190 -3.90 -1.80 -19.40
C ALA A 190 -4.03 -3.33 -19.37
N ARG A 191 -3.05 -4.04 -18.81
CA ARG A 191 -3.06 -5.51 -18.68
C ARG A 191 -4.16 -6.00 -17.74
N ALA A 192 -4.36 -5.31 -16.61
CA ALA A 192 -5.43 -5.60 -15.68
C ALA A 192 -6.81 -5.45 -16.35
N ARG A 193 -7.00 -4.40 -17.14
CA ARG A 193 -8.23 -4.15 -17.88
C ARG A 193 -8.50 -5.21 -18.95
N GLU A 194 -7.45 -5.66 -19.66
CA GLU A 194 -7.55 -6.72 -20.67
C GLU A 194 -7.96 -8.06 -20.02
N GLN A 195 -7.35 -8.40 -18.87
CA GLN A 195 -7.56 -9.67 -18.21
C GLN A 195 -8.83 -9.70 -17.35
N TYR A 196 -9.19 -8.57 -16.74
CA TYR A 196 -10.33 -8.43 -15.83
C TYR A 196 -11.21 -7.23 -16.21
N PRO A 197 -11.89 -7.28 -17.37
CA PRO A 197 -12.70 -6.17 -17.88
C PRO A 197 -13.88 -5.81 -16.96
N GLU A 198 -14.37 -6.77 -16.17
CA GLU A 198 -15.52 -6.58 -15.27
C GLU A 198 -15.08 -6.19 -13.82
N ALA A 199 -13.78 -6.21 -13.51
CA ALA A 199 -13.32 -5.91 -12.18
C ALA A 199 -13.28 -4.38 -11.93
N LEU A 200 -13.94 -3.91 -10.88
CA LEU A 200 -13.95 -2.49 -10.50
C LEU A 200 -12.53 -1.93 -10.29
N SER A 201 -11.63 -2.74 -9.71
CA SER A 201 -10.22 -2.38 -9.50
C SER A 201 -9.50 -1.97 -10.78
N SER A 202 -9.82 -2.60 -11.93
CA SER A 202 -9.21 -2.26 -13.23
C SER A 202 -9.58 -0.85 -13.69
N TYR A 203 -10.79 -0.38 -13.37
CA TYR A 203 -11.25 0.97 -13.68
C TYR A 203 -10.71 2.00 -12.67
N THR A 204 -10.76 1.67 -11.39
CA THR A 204 -10.29 2.58 -10.35
C THR A 204 -8.81 2.88 -10.47
N CYS A 205 -7.98 1.90 -10.83
CA CYS A 205 -6.55 2.13 -11.11
C CYS A 205 -6.33 3.06 -12.30
N GLN A 206 -7.09 2.89 -13.39
CA GLN A 206 -6.99 3.78 -14.56
C GLN A 206 -7.42 5.21 -14.22
N LEU A 207 -8.54 5.38 -13.51
CA LEU A 207 -9.00 6.69 -13.08
C LEU A 207 -7.97 7.40 -12.19
N LYS A 208 -7.42 6.70 -11.20
CA LYS A 208 -6.35 7.24 -10.34
C LYS A 208 -5.12 7.64 -11.16
N LEU A 209 -4.69 6.80 -12.11
CA LEU A 209 -3.56 7.09 -12.99
C LEU A 209 -3.80 8.35 -13.83
N PHE A 210 -4.93 8.42 -14.55
CA PHE A 210 -5.22 9.56 -15.42
C PHE A 210 -5.37 10.85 -14.62
N PHE A 211 -5.96 10.77 -13.43
CA PHE A 211 -6.04 11.90 -12.51
C PHE A 211 -4.65 12.38 -12.08
N SER A 212 -3.78 11.47 -11.62
CA SER A 212 -2.42 11.80 -11.18
C SER A 212 -1.53 12.36 -12.29
N CYS A 213 -1.73 11.90 -13.54
CA CYS A 213 -1.02 12.42 -14.71
C CYS A 213 -1.64 13.71 -15.29
N GLY A 214 -2.81 14.16 -14.81
CA GLY A 214 -3.55 15.28 -15.40
C GLY A 214 -4.15 14.98 -16.78
N ASP A 215 -4.32 13.71 -17.14
CA ASP A 215 -4.83 13.23 -18.41
C ASP A 215 -6.38 13.24 -18.42
N GLN A 216 -6.93 14.44 -18.56
CA GLN A 216 -8.38 14.66 -18.52
C GLN A 216 -9.13 13.90 -19.62
N GLU A 217 -8.55 13.83 -20.82
CA GLU A 217 -9.21 13.20 -21.96
C GLU A 217 -9.47 11.72 -21.69
N ASN A 218 -8.45 10.99 -21.23
CA ASN A 218 -8.59 9.58 -20.93
C ASN A 218 -9.36 9.33 -19.62
N PHE A 219 -9.30 10.25 -18.66
CA PHE A 219 -10.08 10.14 -17.42
C PHE A 219 -11.60 10.07 -17.69
N PHE A 220 -12.12 10.85 -18.63
CA PHE A 220 -13.55 10.85 -18.98
C PHE A 220 -13.94 9.76 -19.99
N ARG A 221 -13.00 8.96 -20.49
CA ARG A 221 -13.27 7.83 -21.40
C ARG A 221 -13.36 6.48 -20.69
N VAL A 222 -12.92 6.37 -19.45
CA VAL A 222 -12.99 5.17 -18.62
C VAL A 222 -14.43 4.92 -18.16
#